data_47d746440d52a60b0db5d029be71a7fd
#
_entry.id   47d746440d52a60b0db5d029be71a7fd
#
_cell.length_a   1.000
_cell.length_b   1.000
_cell.length_c   1.000
_cell.angle_alpha   90.00
_cell.angle_beta   90.00
_cell.angle_gamma   90.00
#
_symmetry.space_group_name_H-M   'P 1'
#
loop_
_entity.id
_entity.type
_entity.pdbx_description
1 polymer ?
#
loop_
_entity_poly.entity_id
_entity_poly.type
_entity_poly.pdbx_seq_one_letter_code
_entity_poly.pdbx_strand_id
1 'polypeptide(L)'
;MNYYRIGIFVFCFCTGGLRLLSAQEKPQEWTLKNCIDYALTQNIQLKKSKIALESSQVDSKSARAKLFPSLSFGSTQQYINTPFPEGNSLDNYVITGSKGSSKNSYTGNYSLRSSMTLYNGGKLRNNVKSSKLQEQVQQYSVEEEIDNIETSITESFLQILYAQESVKINEETVALSKLQCERGKALLEAGSISQSDYAQLESQYSSDKYQLVLSQTTLESNIQTLKQLLEMDMTETLSISTPNLEAHDVLTPLPGKEEVYQSALNFIPSIQSGKLGIDIAKLEHKNAKAGYYPTLDLSASVGTGHISGSDSNFGQQMKNKLNESIGLTLSVPIFSNRENKSAVEKAKLQISEAELEYLNAQKELQKTIEDIYLNATSSQAQYAAAIEQVRASKTSYNLAQEQFNLGMKNTVELLTEKNNFLSAQQEMLQAKYMAILNAQLLRFYQGKEITPVSYTHLRAH
;
A
#
# COMPACT_ATOMS: atom_id res chain seq x y z
N MET A 1 5.65 57.01 40.81
CA MET A 1 4.87 57.44 39.61
C MET A 1 5.66 56.99 38.40
N ASN A 2 5.18 56.00 37.68
CA ASN A 2 5.25 55.62 36.28
C ASN A 2 5.32 54.08 36.16
N TYR A 3 4.15 53.53 35.91
CA TYR A 3 3.95 52.15 35.54
C TYR A 3 4.21 51.98 34.05
N TYR A 4 5.18 51.15 33.63
CA TYR A 4 5.28 50.66 32.24
C TYR A 4 4.45 49.38 32.08
N ARG A 5 3.35 49.50 31.38
CA ARG A 5 2.53 48.39 30.88
C ARG A 5 3.23 47.82 29.67
N ILE A 6 3.72 46.57 29.78
CA ILE A 6 4.10 45.77 28.63
C ILE A 6 2.85 45.04 28.13
N GLY A 7 2.29 45.55 27.04
CA GLY A 7 1.21 44.92 26.32
C GLY A 7 1.76 43.80 25.43
N ILE A 8 1.37 42.58 25.72
CA ILE A 8 1.60 41.41 24.80
C ILE A 8 0.53 41.49 23.71
N PHE A 9 0.93 41.88 22.50
CA PHE A 9 0.10 41.81 21.31
C PHE A 9 0.19 40.38 20.76
N VAL A 10 -0.86 39.59 21.02
CA VAL A 10 -1.10 38.32 20.31
C VAL A 10 -1.79 38.67 19.01
N PHE A 11 -1.03 38.66 17.92
CA PHE A 11 -1.58 38.82 16.56
C PHE A 11 -2.03 37.43 16.07
N CYS A 12 -3.32 37.14 16.27
CA CYS A 12 -3.98 35.98 15.66
C CYS A 12 -4.25 36.30 14.19
N PHE A 13 -3.37 35.85 13.29
CA PHE A 13 -3.61 35.89 11.85
C PHE A 13 -4.35 34.61 11.47
N CYS A 14 -5.68 34.62 11.58
CA CYS A 14 -6.56 33.65 10.95
C CYS A 14 -6.70 34.00 9.47
N THR A 15 -5.75 33.55 8.63
CA THR A 15 -5.99 33.44 7.19
C THR A 15 -6.65 32.10 6.95
N GLY A 16 -7.99 32.10 6.97
CA GLY A 16 -8.81 31.03 6.44
C GLY A 16 -8.62 30.93 4.93
N GLY A 17 -7.64 30.12 4.51
CA GLY A 17 -7.56 29.67 3.14
C GLY A 17 -8.73 28.75 2.87
N LEU A 18 -9.80 29.26 2.23
CA LEU A 18 -10.76 28.41 1.51
C LEU A 18 -9.95 27.65 0.44
N ARG A 19 -9.56 26.42 0.76
CA ARG A 19 -9.22 25.44 -0.26
C ARG A 19 -10.53 25.16 -0.99
N LEU A 20 -10.68 25.75 -2.18
CA LEU A 20 -11.62 25.27 -3.18
C LEU A 20 -11.20 23.81 -3.40
N LEU A 21 -11.95 22.87 -2.80
CA LEU A 21 -11.97 21.47 -3.24
C LEU A 21 -12.43 21.55 -4.69
N SER A 22 -11.49 21.46 -5.60
CA SER A 22 -11.78 21.19 -7.00
C SER A 22 -12.44 19.82 -7.00
N ALA A 23 -13.77 19.79 -7.04
CA ALA A 23 -14.52 18.59 -7.33
C ALA A 23 -14.09 18.19 -8.74
N GLN A 24 -13.26 17.17 -8.84
CA GLN A 24 -12.87 16.59 -10.13
C GLN A 24 -14.16 16.08 -10.76
N GLU A 25 -14.55 16.66 -11.89
CA GLU A 25 -15.72 16.20 -12.64
C GLU A 25 -15.54 14.73 -12.94
N LYS A 26 -16.47 13.90 -12.43
CA LYS A 26 -16.42 12.45 -12.65
C LYS A 26 -16.66 12.18 -14.14
N PRO A 27 -15.86 11.30 -14.74
CA PRO A 27 -16.04 10.97 -16.15
C PRO A 27 -17.43 10.35 -16.37
N GLN A 28 -18.07 10.73 -17.46
CA GLN A 28 -19.40 10.22 -17.84
C GLN A 28 -19.31 8.73 -18.22
N GLU A 29 -18.17 8.29 -18.75
CA GLU A 29 -17.82 6.90 -19.02
C GLU A 29 -16.45 6.57 -18.42
N TRP A 30 -16.36 5.42 -17.73
CA TRP A 30 -15.15 4.97 -17.05
C TRP A 30 -14.34 4.07 -17.97
N THR A 31 -13.22 4.58 -18.45
CA THR A 31 -12.17 3.79 -19.11
C THR A 31 -11.19 3.24 -18.08
N LEU A 32 -10.40 2.23 -18.42
CA LEU A 32 -9.36 1.69 -17.55
C LEU A 32 -8.43 2.80 -17.03
N LYS A 33 -7.99 3.70 -17.92
CA LYS A 33 -7.12 4.82 -17.54
C LYS A 33 -7.79 5.76 -16.54
N ASN A 34 -9.04 6.14 -16.77
CA ASN A 34 -9.78 7.01 -15.85
C ASN A 34 -9.97 6.36 -14.48
N CYS A 35 -10.16 5.03 -14.43
CA CYS A 35 -10.24 4.28 -13.16
C CYS A 35 -8.91 4.35 -12.40
N ILE A 36 -7.78 4.11 -13.08
CA ILE A 36 -6.45 4.18 -12.47
C ILE A 36 -6.18 5.60 -11.97
N ASP A 37 -6.32 6.62 -12.81
CA ASP A 37 -6.06 8.02 -12.46
C ASP A 37 -6.90 8.48 -11.25
N TYR A 38 -8.17 8.08 -11.22
CA TYR A 38 -9.06 8.40 -10.10
C TYR A 38 -8.64 7.70 -8.81
N ALA A 39 -8.34 6.40 -8.86
CA ALA A 39 -7.90 5.63 -7.70
C ALA A 39 -6.60 6.17 -7.10
N LEU A 40 -5.63 6.55 -7.93
CA LEU A 40 -4.37 7.14 -7.46
C LEU A 40 -4.56 8.46 -6.69
N THR A 41 -5.71 9.13 -6.87
CA THR A 41 -6.05 10.33 -6.10
C THR A 41 -6.88 10.04 -4.85
N GLN A 42 -7.73 9.01 -4.88
CA GLN A 42 -8.73 8.76 -3.83
C GLN A 42 -8.37 7.61 -2.90
N ASN A 43 -7.62 6.63 -3.36
CA ASN A 43 -7.35 5.40 -2.61
C ASN A 43 -6.78 5.67 -1.21
N ILE A 44 -7.40 5.05 -0.21
CA ILE A 44 -7.06 5.24 1.22
C ILE A 44 -5.71 4.60 1.56
N GLN A 45 -5.37 3.45 0.98
CA GLN A 45 -4.10 2.77 1.27
C GLN A 45 -2.93 3.58 0.72
N LEU A 46 -3.07 4.14 -0.48
CA LEU A 46 -2.07 5.04 -1.05
C LEU A 46 -1.91 6.32 -0.21
N LYS A 47 -3.01 6.89 0.30
CA LYS A 47 -2.95 8.04 1.22
C LYS A 47 -2.23 7.68 2.52
N LYS A 48 -2.47 6.49 3.09
CA LYS A 48 -1.74 5.99 4.27
C LYS A 48 -0.26 5.79 3.98
N SER A 49 0.11 5.21 2.85
CA SER A 49 1.50 5.02 2.45
C SER A 49 2.22 6.36 2.29
N LYS A 50 1.57 7.38 1.70
CA LYS A 50 2.10 8.76 1.61
C LYS A 50 2.30 9.40 2.99
N ILE A 51 1.37 9.22 3.94
CA ILE A 51 1.53 9.71 5.32
C ILE A 51 2.70 8.99 6.01
N ALA A 52 2.91 7.69 5.78
CA ALA A 52 4.05 6.97 6.31
C ALA A 52 5.38 7.49 5.73
N LEU A 53 5.42 7.87 4.45
CA LEU A 53 6.55 8.54 3.83
C LEU A 53 6.81 9.91 4.49
N GLU A 54 5.78 10.73 4.70
CA GLU A 54 5.92 12.01 5.41
C GLU A 54 6.45 11.81 6.83
N SER A 55 5.98 10.80 7.55
CA SER A 55 6.50 10.43 8.87
C SER A 55 8.00 10.08 8.81
N SER A 56 8.41 9.27 7.85
CA SER A 56 9.82 8.91 7.65
C SER A 56 10.70 10.13 7.29
N GLN A 57 10.15 11.10 6.55
CA GLN A 57 10.82 12.38 6.28
C GLN A 57 11.03 13.20 7.56
N VAL A 58 10.04 13.19 8.48
CA VAL A 58 10.19 13.83 9.79
C VAL A 58 11.27 13.13 10.61
N ASP A 59 11.33 11.79 10.58
CA ASP A 59 12.36 11.00 11.26
C ASP A 59 13.76 11.31 10.71
N SER A 60 13.89 11.43 9.39
CA SER A 60 15.14 11.85 8.72
C SER A 60 15.58 13.25 9.15
N LYS A 61 14.65 14.21 9.24
CA LYS A 61 14.92 15.55 9.77
C LYS A 61 15.30 15.50 11.25
N SER A 62 14.62 14.68 12.07
CA SER A 62 14.91 14.48 13.49
C SER A 62 16.30 13.88 13.69
N ALA A 63 16.67 12.86 12.92
CA ALA A 63 18.02 12.29 12.96
C ALA A 63 19.11 13.31 12.64
N ARG A 64 18.85 14.20 11.67
CA ARG A 64 19.77 15.31 11.33
C ARG A 64 19.82 16.36 12.43
N ALA A 65 18.68 16.66 13.08
CA ALA A 65 18.62 17.62 14.18
C ALA A 65 19.45 17.18 15.40
N LYS A 66 19.62 15.87 15.65
CA LYS A 66 20.48 15.32 16.71
C LYS A 66 21.99 15.64 16.54
N LEU A 67 22.40 16.18 15.41
CA LEU A 67 23.77 16.71 15.21
C LEU A 67 23.97 18.11 15.80
N PHE A 68 22.91 18.80 16.21
CA PHE A 68 22.93 20.13 16.77
C PHE A 68 22.70 20.07 18.30
N PRO A 69 23.11 21.12 19.03
CA PRO A 69 22.90 21.16 20.47
C PRO A 69 21.40 21.21 20.81
N SER A 70 21.02 20.47 21.85
CA SER A 70 19.73 20.61 22.50
C SER A 70 19.75 21.81 23.46
N LEU A 71 18.59 22.40 23.72
CA LEU A 71 18.42 23.45 24.74
C LEU A 71 17.15 23.15 25.52
N SER A 72 17.27 23.09 26.83
CA SER A 72 16.15 22.83 27.74
C SER A 72 16.16 23.77 28.92
N PHE A 73 14.99 24.22 29.32
CA PHE A 73 14.77 24.95 30.57
C PHE A 73 14.07 24.02 31.57
N GLY A 74 14.62 23.90 32.76
CA GLY A 74 14.05 23.14 33.87
C GLY A 74 13.78 24.03 35.08
N SER A 75 12.62 23.83 35.69
CA SER A 75 12.30 24.45 37.01
C SER A 75 11.84 23.31 37.93
N THR A 76 12.51 23.19 39.04
CA THR A 76 12.14 22.22 40.09
C THR A 76 11.76 22.99 41.33
N GLN A 77 10.55 22.77 41.81
CA GLN A 77 10.04 23.32 43.05
C GLN A 77 9.83 22.19 44.05
N GLN A 78 10.45 22.25 45.20
CA GLN A 78 10.40 21.19 46.18
C GLN A 78 10.05 21.76 47.55
N TYR A 79 9.06 21.14 48.20
CA TYR A 79 8.76 21.36 49.61
C TYR A 79 9.22 20.11 50.38
N ILE A 80 10.09 20.33 51.40
CA ILE A 80 10.63 19.30 52.28
C ILE A 80 10.11 19.57 53.68
N ASN A 81 9.44 18.60 54.26
CA ASN A 81 9.09 18.59 55.68
C ASN A 81 9.96 17.53 56.37
N THR A 82 10.75 17.99 57.38
CA THR A 82 11.58 17.12 58.21
C THR A 82 10.99 17.13 59.62
N PRO A 83 10.11 16.19 59.97
CA PRO A 83 9.36 16.18 61.23
C PRO A 83 10.26 16.12 62.49
N PHE A 84 11.44 15.54 62.37
CA PHE A 84 12.41 15.37 63.47
C PHE A 84 13.78 15.88 62.99
N PRO A 85 14.01 17.22 62.98
CA PRO A 85 15.30 17.74 62.57
C PRO A 85 16.30 17.52 63.70
N GLU A 86 17.28 16.65 63.50
CA GLU A 86 18.44 16.53 64.40
C GLU A 86 19.37 17.70 64.17
N GLY A 87 19.81 18.32 65.26
CA GLY A 87 20.64 19.51 65.22
C GLY A 87 22.03 19.23 64.61
N ASN A 88 22.48 20.12 63.73
CA ASN A 88 23.87 20.25 63.26
C ASN A 88 24.51 19.04 62.51
N SER A 89 23.79 18.23 61.77
CA SER A 89 24.45 17.27 60.89
C SER A 89 24.81 17.94 59.55
N LEU A 90 26.02 17.67 59.04
CA LEU A 90 26.49 18.07 57.72
C LEU A 90 25.51 17.66 56.61
N ASP A 91 24.78 16.54 56.82
CA ASP A 91 23.74 16.08 55.89
C ASP A 91 22.58 17.06 55.66
N ASN A 92 22.20 17.78 56.76
CA ASN A 92 21.14 18.80 56.65
C ASN A 92 21.59 20.05 55.85
N TYR A 93 22.90 20.35 55.90
CA TYR A 93 23.47 21.44 55.07
C TYR A 93 23.52 21.05 53.59
N VAL A 94 23.82 19.83 53.25
CA VAL A 94 23.85 19.31 51.88
C VAL A 94 22.45 19.25 51.29
N ILE A 95 21.45 18.82 52.07
CA ILE A 95 20.07 18.66 51.59
C ILE A 95 19.33 20.03 51.52
N THR A 96 19.50 20.88 52.55
CA THR A 96 18.70 22.10 52.65
C THR A 96 19.47 23.41 52.36
N GLY A 97 20.80 23.37 52.35
CA GLY A 97 21.65 24.54 52.14
C GLY A 97 21.49 25.65 53.22
N SER A 98 20.91 25.32 54.36
CA SER A 98 20.63 26.22 55.47
C SER A 98 21.25 25.74 56.79
N LYS A 99 21.85 26.65 57.55
CA LYS A 99 22.42 26.36 58.87
C LYS A 99 21.39 26.27 60.03
N GLY A 100 20.10 26.27 59.74
CA GLY A 100 19.03 26.31 60.74
C GLY A 100 18.16 25.02 60.69
N SER A 101 17.80 24.54 61.85
CA SER A 101 16.85 23.44 62.04
C SER A 101 15.41 23.92 61.72
N SER A 102 15.10 24.08 60.42
CA SER A 102 13.75 24.40 59.98
C SER A 102 12.99 23.08 59.68
N LYS A 103 11.84 22.90 60.35
CA LYS A 103 10.94 21.75 60.08
C LYS A 103 10.49 21.68 58.62
N ASN A 104 10.38 22.82 57.96
CA ASN A 104 9.86 22.94 56.62
C ASN A 104 10.83 23.79 55.78
N SER A 105 11.20 23.31 54.61
CA SER A 105 11.94 24.08 53.63
C SER A 105 11.29 24.02 52.27
N TYR A 106 11.25 25.17 51.59
CA TYR A 106 10.84 25.26 50.23
C TYR A 106 12.03 25.67 49.37
N THR A 107 12.35 24.86 48.35
CA THR A 107 13.46 25.10 47.42
C THR A 107 12.97 25.22 46.00
N GLY A 108 13.48 26.17 45.26
CA GLY A 108 13.26 26.31 43.86
C GLY A 108 14.60 26.37 43.14
N ASN A 109 14.76 25.53 42.13
CA ASN A 109 15.93 25.48 41.27
C ASN A 109 15.49 25.77 39.85
N TYR A 110 16.20 26.61 39.13
CA TYR A 110 15.97 26.97 37.73
C TYR A 110 17.25 26.72 36.97
N SER A 111 17.17 26.03 35.85
CA SER A 111 18.35 25.76 35.03
C SER A 111 18.03 25.81 33.54
N LEU A 112 18.92 26.39 32.77
CA LEU A 112 18.98 26.32 31.33
C LEU A 112 20.17 25.42 30.99
N ARG A 113 19.91 24.32 30.23
CA ARG A 113 20.92 23.33 29.88
C ARG A 113 20.98 23.15 28.39
N SER A 114 22.18 23.06 27.86
CA SER A 114 22.45 22.70 26.46
C SER A 114 23.41 21.51 26.45
N SER A 115 23.16 20.54 25.56
CA SER A 115 24.06 19.40 25.37
C SER A 115 24.20 19.05 23.89
N MET A 116 25.40 18.61 23.51
CA MET A 116 25.73 18.21 22.15
C MET A 116 26.79 17.09 22.18
N THR A 117 26.53 16.02 21.47
CA THR A 117 27.54 14.97 21.24
C THR A 117 28.48 15.39 20.13
N LEU A 118 29.75 15.62 20.44
CA LEU A 118 30.78 16.00 19.49
C LEU A 118 31.32 14.81 18.71
N TYR A 119 31.45 13.65 19.41
CA TYR A 119 31.95 12.41 18.82
C TYR A 119 31.34 11.18 19.52
N ASN A 120 30.95 10.18 18.74
CA ASN A 120 30.43 8.91 19.22
C ASN A 120 30.74 7.75 18.27
N GLY A 121 31.98 7.68 17.79
CA GLY A 121 32.37 6.65 16.81
C GLY A 121 31.68 6.77 15.43
N GLY A 122 31.08 7.93 15.14
CA GLY A 122 30.35 8.16 13.87
C GLY A 122 28.90 7.70 13.90
N LYS A 123 28.38 7.20 15.02
CA LYS A 123 27.01 6.66 15.15
C LYS A 123 25.94 7.67 14.71
N LEU A 124 26.05 8.95 15.14
CA LEU A 124 25.08 9.99 14.73
C LEU A 124 25.05 10.19 13.21
N ARG A 125 26.22 10.22 12.55
CA ARG A 125 26.29 10.37 11.10
C ARG A 125 25.74 9.14 10.36
N ASN A 126 26.01 7.95 10.88
CA ASN A 126 25.44 6.72 10.30
C ASN A 126 23.92 6.68 10.48
N ASN A 127 23.39 7.13 11.64
CA ASN A 127 21.96 7.21 11.88
C ASN A 127 21.26 8.17 10.89
N VAL A 128 21.90 9.32 10.57
CA VAL A 128 21.38 10.24 9.54
C VAL A 128 21.34 9.54 8.16
N LYS A 129 22.37 8.78 7.82
CA LYS A 129 22.40 8.02 6.55
C LYS A 129 21.35 6.91 6.56
N SER A 130 21.24 6.15 7.64
CA SER A 130 20.25 5.07 7.80
C SER A 130 18.81 5.63 7.68
N SER A 131 18.48 6.72 8.39
CA SER A 131 17.17 7.36 8.28
C SER A 131 16.87 7.88 6.88
N LYS A 132 17.88 8.36 6.13
CA LYS A 132 17.70 8.77 4.74
C LYS A 132 17.43 7.57 3.82
N LEU A 133 18.09 6.43 4.04
CA LEU A 133 17.80 5.20 3.29
C LEU A 133 16.42 4.64 3.65
N GLN A 134 16.00 4.72 4.92
CA GLN A 134 14.65 4.35 5.35
C GLN A 134 13.57 5.22 4.70
N GLU A 135 13.83 6.54 4.53
CA GLU A 135 12.97 7.44 3.76
C GLU A 135 12.82 6.95 2.30
N GLN A 136 13.92 6.53 1.66
CA GLN A 136 13.89 5.98 0.30
C GLN A 136 13.16 4.63 0.23
N VAL A 137 13.33 3.75 1.22
CA VAL A 137 12.56 2.50 1.34
C VAL A 137 11.06 2.81 1.41
N GLN A 138 10.68 3.81 2.22
CA GLN A 138 9.28 4.21 2.33
C GLN A 138 8.73 4.85 1.04
N GLN A 139 9.59 5.53 0.26
CA GLN A 139 9.22 5.99 -1.08
C GLN A 139 8.93 4.82 -2.02
N TYR A 140 9.78 3.78 -2.03
CA TYR A 140 9.49 2.57 -2.81
C TYR A 140 8.23 1.84 -2.34
N SER A 141 7.89 1.90 -1.04
CA SER A 141 6.61 1.36 -0.57
C SER A 141 5.39 2.13 -1.11
N VAL A 142 5.52 3.44 -1.36
CA VAL A 142 4.48 4.22 -2.04
C VAL A 142 4.36 3.80 -3.52
N GLU A 143 5.49 3.60 -4.20
CA GLU A 143 5.53 3.14 -5.59
C GLU A 143 4.93 1.73 -5.71
N GLU A 144 5.26 0.81 -4.80
CA GLU A 144 4.68 -0.54 -4.72
C GLU A 144 3.15 -0.51 -4.53
N GLU A 145 2.65 0.41 -3.72
CA GLU A 145 1.20 0.58 -3.54
C GLU A 145 0.52 1.12 -4.82
N ILE A 146 1.19 2.00 -5.56
CA ILE A 146 0.71 2.45 -6.89
C ILE A 146 0.63 1.26 -7.84
N ASP A 147 1.68 0.45 -7.93
CA ASP A 147 1.74 -0.76 -8.77
C ASP A 147 0.62 -1.75 -8.42
N ASN A 148 0.37 -1.96 -7.13
CA ASN A 148 -0.70 -2.84 -6.64
C ASN A 148 -2.10 -2.31 -7.02
N ILE A 149 -2.32 -1.00 -6.94
CA ILE A 149 -3.58 -0.36 -7.32
C ILE A 149 -3.79 -0.49 -8.84
N GLU A 150 -2.78 -0.20 -9.64
CA GLU A 150 -2.86 -0.29 -11.11
C GLU A 150 -3.18 -1.72 -11.57
N THR A 151 -2.51 -2.72 -11.01
CA THR A 151 -2.75 -4.12 -11.35
C THR A 151 -4.13 -4.60 -10.88
N SER A 152 -4.53 -4.28 -9.64
CA SER A 152 -5.84 -4.68 -9.10
C SER A 152 -7.00 -4.04 -9.85
N ILE A 153 -6.88 -2.77 -10.25
CA ILE A 153 -7.89 -2.11 -11.07
C ILE A 153 -7.96 -2.74 -12.45
N THR A 154 -6.82 -3.05 -13.06
CA THR A 154 -6.77 -3.70 -14.37
C THR A 154 -7.45 -5.06 -14.34
N GLU A 155 -7.18 -5.87 -13.32
CA GLU A 155 -7.84 -7.18 -13.12
C GLU A 155 -9.35 -7.02 -12.93
N SER A 156 -9.77 -6.13 -12.04
CA SER A 156 -11.19 -5.90 -11.75
C SER A 156 -11.93 -5.35 -12.97
N PHE A 157 -11.31 -4.44 -13.72
CA PHE A 157 -11.89 -3.88 -14.94
C PHE A 157 -12.10 -4.95 -16.03
N LEU A 158 -11.10 -5.80 -16.26
CA LEU A 158 -11.22 -6.89 -17.23
C LEU A 158 -12.22 -7.97 -16.79
N GLN A 159 -12.33 -8.25 -15.48
CA GLN A 159 -13.38 -9.13 -14.94
C GLN A 159 -14.78 -8.57 -15.18
N ILE A 160 -14.97 -7.26 -15.11
CA ILE A 160 -16.26 -6.63 -15.44
C ILE A 160 -16.56 -6.77 -16.93
N LEU A 161 -15.59 -6.52 -17.82
CA LEU A 161 -15.79 -6.70 -19.25
C LEU A 161 -16.15 -8.16 -19.60
N TYR A 162 -15.45 -9.13 -18.98
CA TYR A 162 -15.81 -10.54 -19.08
C TYR A 162 -17.25 -10.81 -18.63
N ALA A 163 -17.64 -10.31 -17.47
CA ALA A 163 -18.97 -10.50 -16.92
C ALA A 163 -20.07 -9.87 -17.79
N GLN A 164 -19.83 -8.68 -18.36
CA GLN A 164 -20.75 -8.01 -19.28
C GLN A 164 -20.99 -8.84 -20.56
N GLU A 165 -19.91 -9.36 -21.19
CA GLU A 165 -20.05 -10.23 -22.35
C GLU A 165 -20.74 -11.56 -21.98
N SER A 166 -20.47 -12.11 -20.81
CA SER A 166 -21.14 -13.32 -20.31
C SER A 166 -22.64 -13.12 -20.09
N VAL A 167 -23.05 -11.97 -19.52
CA VAL A 167 -24.48 -11.63 -19.35
C VAL A 167 -25.14 -11.56 -20.73
N LYS A 168 -24.53 -10.92 -21.72
CA LYS A 168 -25.06 -10.82 -23.08
C LYS A 168 -25.27 -12.20 -23.72
N ILE A 169 -24.29 -13.12 -23.60
CA ILE A 169 -24.42 -14.49 -24.09
C ILE A 169 -25.62 -15.20 -23.40
N ASN A 170 -25.77 -15.03 -22.10
CA ASN A 170 -26.86 -15.65 -21.36
C ASN A 170 -28.23 -15.03 -21.71
N GLU A 171 -28.31 -13.73 -21.97
CA GLU A 171 -29.54 -13.08 -22.47
C GLU A 171 -29.98 -13.64 -23.83
N GLU A 172 -29.03 -13.76 -24.78
CA GLU A 172 -29.27 -14.37 -26.08
C GLU A 172 -29.71 -15.84 -25.93
N THR A 173 -29.08 -16.56 -24.99
CA THR A 173 -29.43 -17.95 -24.69
C THR A 173 -30.86 -18.12 -24.15
N VAL A 174 -31.26 -17.25 -23.19
CA VAL A 174 -32.62 -17.24 -22.64
C VAL A 174 -33.65 -16.91 -23.72
N ALA A 175 -33.37 -15.93 -24.57
CA ALA A 175 -34.26 -15.58 -25.68
C ALA A 175 -34.46 -16.78 -26.63
N LEU A 176 -33.36 -17.47 -26.95
CA LEU A 176 -33.39 -18.65 -27.81
C LEU A 176 -34.16 -19.82 -27.17
N SER A 177 -33.92 -20.13 -25.88
CA SER A 177 -34.63 -21.18 -25.15
C SER A 177 -36.11 -20.91 -25.03
N LYS A 178 -36.49 -19.63 -24.86
CA LYS A 178 -37.89 -19.22 -24.83
C LYS A 178 -38.58 -19.57 -26.15
N LEU A 179 -37.99 -19.21 -27.28
CA LEU A 179 -38.50 -19.55 -28.60
C LEU A 179 -38.61 -21.05 -28.83
N GLN A 180 -37.60 -21.82 -28.36
CA GLN A 180 -37.63 -23.30 -28.44
C GLN A 180 -38.72 -23.87 -27.58
N CYS A 181 -38.97 -23.36 -26.36
CA CYS A 181 -40.02 -23.81 -25.49
C CYS A 181 -41.42 -23.51 -26.07
N GLU A 182 -41.64 -22.29 -26.63
CA GLU A 182 -42.89 -21.90 -27.30
C GLU A 182 -43.17 -22.78 -28.50
N ARG A 183 -42.16 -23.08 -29.28
CA ARG A 183 -42.27 -24.02 -30.43
C ARG A 183 -42.54 -25.45 -29.94
N GLY A 184 -41.85 -25.93 -28.93
CA GLY A 184 -42.08 -27.23 -28.32
C GLY A 184 -43.53 -27.40 -27.87
N LYS A 185 -44.12 -26.36 -27.30
CA LYS A 185 -45.55 -26.35 -26.90
C LYS A 185 -46.46 -26.58 -28.12
N ALA A 186 -46.21 -25.84 -29.21
CA ALA A 186 -46.99 -26.00 -30.44
C ALA A 186 -46.83 -27.42 -31.06
N LEU A 187 -45.65 -28.00 -30.99
CA LEU A 187 -45.37 -29.37 -31.46
C LEU A 187 -46.06 -30.44 -30.58
N LEU A 188 -46.11 -30.23 -29.27
CA LEU A 188 -46.87 -31.08 -28.35
C LEU A 188 -48.36 -31.04 -28.65
N GLU A 189 -48.93 -29.83 -28.82
CA GLU A 189 -50.35 -29.65 -29.15
C GLU A 189 -50.71 -30.32 -30.50
N ALA A 190 -49.75 -30.36 -31.46
CA ALA A 190 -49.85 -31.03 -32.74
C ALA A 190 -49.61 -32.55 -32.65
N GLY A 191 -49.22 -33.08 -31.46
CA GLY A 191 -48.90 -34.50 -31.26
C GLY A 191 -47.57 -34.91 -31.85
N SER A 192 -46.70 -33.98 -32.25
CA SER A 192 -45.42 -34.26 -32.91
C SER A 192 -44.25 -34.55 -31.98
N ILE A 193 -44.35 -34.14 -30.69
CA ILE A 193 -43.40 -34.49 -29.63
C ILE A 193 -44.12 -34.98 -28.38
N SER A 194 -43.42 -35.69 -27.52
CA SER A 194 -43.95 -36.20 -26.25
C SER A 194 -44.02 -35.13 -25.16
N GLN A 195 -44.85 -35.35 -24.14
CA GLN A 195 -44.90 -34.54 -22.95
C GLN A 195 -43.54 -34.45 -22.23
N SER A 196 -42.73 -35.55 -22.31
CA SER A 196 -41.38 -35.60 -21.75
C SER A 196 -40.43 -34.66 -22.49
N ASP A 197 -40.50 -34.63 -23.83
CA ASP A 197 -39.68 -33.72 -24.65
C ASP A 197 -40.00 -32.25 -24.36
N TYR A 198 -41.30 -31.92 -24.25
CA TYR A 198 -41.69 -30.58 -23.89
C TYR A 198 -41.21 -30.16 -22.46
N ALA A 199 -41.36 -31.09 -21.50
CA ALA A 199 -40.86 -30.83 -20.13
C ALA A 199 -39.33 -30.63 -20.08
N GLN A 200 -38.56 -31.25 -20.95
CA GLN A 200 -37.10 -31.02 -21.09
C GLN A 200 -36.81 -29.61 -21.63
N LEU A 201 -37.55 -29.13 -22.62
CA LEU A 201 -37.41 -27.74 -23.15
C LEU A 201 -37.79 -26.72 -22.09
N GLU A 202 -38.83 -26.94 -21.32
CA GLU A 202 -39.26 -26.05 -20.22
C GLU A 202 -38.22 -26.02 -19.07
N SER A 203 -37.65 -27.21 -18.74
CA SER A 203 -36.56 -27.31 -17.76
C SER A 203 -35.32 -26.57 -18.23
N GLN A 204 -34.93 -26.71 -19.50
CA GLN A 204 -33.78 -26.00 -20.07
C GLN A 204 -33.99 -24.47 -20.05
N TYR A 205 -35.17 -23.99 -20.45
CA TYR A 205 -35.50 -22.56 -20.38
C TYR A 205 -35.40 -22.01 -18.96
N SER A 206 -35.86 -22.77 -17.96
CA SER A 206 -35.76 -22.38 -16.55
C SER A 206 -34.31 -22.37 -16.06
N SER A 207 -33.50 -23.34 -16.50
CA SER A 207 -32.06 -23.41 -16.19
C SER A 207 -31.30 -22.21 -16.80
N ASP A 208 -31.59 -21.86 -18.04
CA ASP A 208 -30.94 -20.74 -18.71
C ASP A 208 -31.30 -19.39 -18.03
N LYS A 209 -32.58 -19.23 -17.58
CA LYS A 209 -32.98 -18.06 -16.77
C LYS A 209 -32.20 -17.98 -15.45
N TYR A 210 -32.04 -19.11 -14.77
CA TYR A 210 -31.24 -19.16 -13.56
C TYR A 210 -29.78 -18.73 -13.80
N GLN A 211 -29.19 -19.24 -14.90
CA GLN A 211 -27.82 -18.87 -15.28
C GLN A 211 -27.68 -17.39 -15.65
N LEU A 212 -28.70 -16.79 -16.27
CA LEU A 212 -28.72 -15.34 -16.53
C LEU A 212 -28.71 -14.54 -15.23
N VAL A 213 -29.57 -14.89 -14.25
CA VAL A 213 -29.60 -14.21 -12.95
C VAL A 213 -28.23 -14.33 -12.25
N LEU A 214 -27.60 -15.51 -12.31
CA LEU A 214 -26.29 -15.72 -11.72
C LEU A 214 -25.21 -14.85 -12.38
N SER A 215 -25.21 -14.75 -13.71
CA SER A 215 -24.25 -13.90 -14.43
C SER A 215 -24.47 -12.40 -14.15
N GLN A 216 -25.73 -11.96 -14.03
CA GLN A 216 -26.05 -10.57 -13.63
C GLN A 216 -25.56 -10.26 -12.22
N THR A 217 -25.79 -11.18 -11.28
CA THR A 217 -25.28 -11.03 -9.89
C THR A 217 -23.75 -10.96 -9.86
N THR A 218 -23.08 -11.77 -10.68
CA THR A 218 -21.61 -11.75 -10.79
C THR A 218 -21.12 -10.41 -11.35
N LEU A 219 -21.79 -9.88 -12.36
CA LEU A 219 -21.47 -8.55 -12.91
C LEU A 219 -21.60 -7.45 -11.85
N GLU A 220 -22.72 -7.45 -11.11
CA GLU A 220 -22.93 -6.48 -10.03
C GLU A 220 -21.86 -6.60 -8.93
N SER A 221 -21.49 -7.82 -8.54
CA SER A 221 -20.43 -8.08 -7.56
C SER A 221 -19.07 -7.53 -8.02
N ASN A 222 -18.72 -7.74 -9.30
CA ASN A 222 -17.48 -7.21 -9.86
C ASN A 222 -17.49 -5.68 -9.92
N ILE A 223 -18.63 -5.06 -10.26
CA ILE A 223 -18.80 -3.61 -10.23
C ILE A 223 -18.64 -3.06 -8.81
N GLN A 224 -19.18 -3.75 -7.79
CA GLN A 224 -19.00 -3.36 -6.40
C GLN A 224 -17.53 -3.45 -5.96
N THR A 225 -16.82 -4.50 -6.39
CA THR A 225 -15.39 -4.65 -6.13
C THR A 225 -14.58 -3.48 -6.73
N LEU A 226 -14.86 -3.11 -7.98
CA LEU A 226 -14.19 -1.96 -8.59
C LEU A 226 -14.55 -0.64 -7.89
N LYS A 227 -15.82 -0.43 -7.52
CA LYS A 227 -16.22 0.75 -6.74
C LYS A 227 -15.46 0.86 -5.42
N GLN A 228 -15.24 -0.26 -4.74
CA GLN A 228 -14.46 -0.30 -3.49
C GLN A 228 -12.99 0.08 -3.75
N LEU A 229 -12.37 -0.41 -4.83
CA LEU A 229 -11.01 -0.02 -5.20
C LEU A 229 -10.90 1.47 -5.56
N LEU A 230 -11.97 2.04 -6.13
CA LEU A 230 -12.09 3.46 -6.45
C LEU A 230 -12.52 4.33 -5.26
N GLU A 231 -12.81 3.75 -4.08
CA GLU A 231 -13.35 4.46 -2.90
C GLU A 231 -14.63 5.25 -3.22
N MET A 232 -15.51 4.67 -4.06
CA MET A 232 -16.79 5.29 -4.46
C MET A 232 -17.90 4.92 -3.49
N ASP A 233 -18.87 5.83 -3.33
CA ASP A 233 -20.05 5.56 -2.51
C ASP A 233 -20.97 4.51 -3.15
N MET A 234 -21.73 3.78 -2.30
CA MET A 234 -22.65 2.72 -2.75
C MET A 234 -23.71 3.23 -3.75
N THR A 235 -24.16 4.48 -3.58
CA THR A 235 -25.22 5.11 -4.39
C THR A 235 -24.75 5.60 -5.75
N GLU A 236 -23.44 5.66 -5.98
CA GLU A 236 -22.89 6.15 -7.24
C GLU A 236 -23.02 5.10 -8.35
N THR A 237 -23.36 5.54 -9.54
CA THR A 237 -23.42 4.68 -10.71
C THR A 237 -22.08 4.66 -11.43
N LEU A 238 -21.61 3.47 -11.81
CA LEU A 238 -20.39 3.27 -12.58
C LEU A 238 -20.76 2.73 -13.96
N SER A 239 -20.61 3.56 -14.98
CA SER A 239 -20.79 3.15 -16.38
C SER A 239 -19.43 2.89 -17.02
N ILE A 240 -19.14 1.63 -17.33
CA ILE A 240 -17.86 1.20 -17.88
C ILE A 240 -17.92 1.21 -19.41
N SER A 241 -16.93 1.88 -20.02
CA SER A 241 -16.73 1.88 -21.46
C SER A 241 -16.23 0.51 -21.92
N THR A 242 -16.90 -0.07 -22.89
CA THR A 242 -16.56 -1.40 -23.45
C THR A 242 -15.71 -1.20 -24.71
N PRO A 243 -14.38 -1.42 -24.66
CA PRO A 243 -13.55 -1.32 -25.85
C PRO A 243 -13.87 -2.47 -26.81
N ASN A 244 -13.87 -2.19 -28.12
CA ASN A 244 -14.01 -3.24 -29.12
C ASN A 244 -12.65 -3.97 -29.28
N LEU A 245 -12.55 -5.20 -28.73
CA LEU A 245 -11.35 -6.02 -28.72
C LEU A 245 -11.45 -7.08 -29.81
N GLU A 246 -10.62 -6.99 -30.85
CA GLU A 246 -10.55 -7.97 -31.92
C GLU A 246 -9.60 -9.12 -31.60
N ALA A 247 -9.76 -10.27 -32.28
CA ALA A 247 -8.93 -11.46 -32.07
C ALA A 247 -7.42 -11.19 -32.30
N HIS A 248 -7.10 -10.28 -33.23
CA HIS A 248 -5.73 -9.88 -33.51
C HIS A 248 -5.05 -9.21 -32.31
N ASP A 249 -5.81 -8.44 -31.52
CA ASP A 249 -5.28 -7.74 -30.34
C ASP A 249 -4.93 -8.72 -29.21
N VAL A 250 -5.61 -9.87 -29.17
CA VAL A 250 -5.41 -10.91 -28.15
C VAL A 250 -4.20 -11.80 -28.45
N LEU A 251 -3.97 -12.10 -29.76
CA LEU A 251 -2.91 -13.00 -30.23
C LEU A 251 -1.61 -12.28 -30.59
N THR A 252 -1.31 -11.19 -29.92
CA THR A 252 -0.04 -10.46 -30.14
C THR A 252 1.14 -11.28 -29.62
N PRO A 253 2.32 -11.21 -30.28
CA PRO A 253 3.52 -11.89 -29.80
C PRO A 253 3.90 -11.43 -28.38
N LEU A 254 4.20 -12.38 -27.51
CA LEU A 254 4.63 -12.11 -26.15
C LEU A 254 6.12 -11.74 -26.13
N PRO A 255 6.56 -10.85 -25.23
CA PRO A 255 7.97 -10.52 -25.04
C PRO A 255 8.74 -11.73 -24.50
N GLY A 256 10.07 -11.77 -24.67
CA GLY A 256 10.90 -12.83 -24.10
C GLY A 256 10.87 -12.84 -22.58
N LYS A 257 10.65 -14.01 -21.96
CA LYS A 257 10.57 -14.16 -20.49
C LYS A 257 11.76 -13.55 -19.76
N GLU A 258 12.97 -13.86 -20.24
CA GLU A 258 14.23 -13.36 -19.65
C GLU A 258 14.34 -11.84 -19.77
N GLU A 259 13.94 -11.25 -20.90
CA GLU A 259 13.91 -9.79 -21.10
C GLU A 259 12.99 -9.10 -20.09
N VAL A 260 11.80 -9.65 -19.85
CA VAL A 260 10.86 -9.13 -18.85
C VAL A 260 11.48 -9.18 -17.46
N TYR A 261 12.10 -10.30 -17.08
CA TYR A 261 12.72 -10.45 -15.77
C TYR A 261 13.88 -9.47 -15.56
N GLN A 262 14.78 -9.34 -16.54
CA GLN A 262 15.90 -8.41 -16.45
C GLN A 262 15.44 -6.94 -16.38
N SER A 263 14.38 -6.61 -17.10
CA SER A 263 13.75 -5.27 -17.00
C SER A 263 13.20 -5.05 -15.60
N ALA A 264 12.39 -5.98 -15.09
CA ALA A 264 11.73 -5.89 -13.79
C ALA A 264 12.72 -5.74 -12.62
N LEU A 265 13.88 -6.42 -12.66
CA LEU A 265 14.94 -6.28 -11.64
C LEU A 265 15.44 -4.83 -11.47
N ASN A 266 15.31 -3.99 -12.50
CA ASN A 266 15.84 -2.64 -12.48
C ASN A 266 14.86 -1.60 -11.92
N PHE A 267 13.54 -1.85 -11.98
CA PHE A 267 12.58 -0.82 -11.58
C PHE A 267 11.58 -1.27 -10.50
N ILE A 268 11.35 -2.59 -10.33
CA ILE A 268 10.36 -3.06 -9.34
C ILE A 268 10.72 -2.57 -7.93
N PRO A 269 9.80 -1.87 -7.23
CA PRO A 269 10.07 -1.19 -5.97
C PRO A 269 10.57 -2.13 -4.86
N SER A 270 10.01 -3.34 -4.74
CA SER A 270 10.41 -4.33 -3.74
C SER A 270 11.88 -4.78 -3.90
N ILE A 271 12.38 -4.87 -5.13
CA ILE A 271 13.78 -5.20 -5.42
C ILE A 271 14.69 -4.04 -5.04
N GLN A 272 14.30 -2.80 -5.36
CA GLN A 272 15.09 -1.61 -5.02
C GLN A 272 15.12 -1.38 -3.50
N SER A 273 14.00 -1.56 -2.81
CA SER A 273 13.93 -1.46 -1.36
C SER A 273 14.78 -2.53 -0.67
N GLY A 274 14.80 -3.77 -1.19
CA GLY A 274 15.66 -4.85 -0.68
C GLY A 274 17.16 -4.52 -0.76
N LYS A 275 17.62 -3.89 -1.84
CA LYS A 275 19.01 -3.40 -1.95
C LYS A 275 19.34 -2.38 -0.85
N LEU A 276 18.42 -1.43 -0.60
CA LEU A 276 18.60 -0.43 0.45
C LEU A 276 18.58 -1.08 1.84
N GLY A 277 17.78 -2.14 2.05
CA GLY A 277 17.75 -2.93 3.28
C GLY A 277 19.14 -3.48 3.65
N ILE A 278 19.87 -4.02 2.69
CA ILE A 278 21.26 -4.48 2.89
C ILE A 278 22.18 -3.31 3.33
N ASP A 279 22.04 -2.15 2.70
CA ASP A 279 22.88 -0.99 3.03
C ASP A 279 22.53 -0.41 4.41
N ILE A 280 21.26 -0.45 4.81
CA ILE A 280 20.83 -0.11 6.17
C ILE A 280 21.44 -1.08 7.18
N ALA A 281 21.38 -2.40 6.95
CA ALA A 281 21.99 -3.39 7.82
C ALA A 281 23.52 -3.20 7.96
N LYS A 282 24.21 -2.83 6.87
CA LYS A 282 25.65 -2.47 6.91
C LYS A 282 25.90 -1.22 7.76
N LEU A 283 25.03 -0.23 7.73
CA LEU A 283 25.12 0.96 8.59
C LEU A 283 24.88 0.61 10.06
N GLU A 284 23.91 -0.25 10.38
CA GLU A 284 23.67 -0.74 11.74
C GLU A 284 24.87 -1.56 12.27
N HIS A 285 25.51 -2.34 11.43
CA HIS A 285 26.75 -3.02 11.82
C HIS A 285 27.89 -2.01 12.14
N LYS A 286 27.99 -0.89 11.37
CA LYS A 286 28.94 0.19 11.70
C LYS A 286 28.56 0.87 13.02
N ASN A 287 27.28 1.05 13.29
CA ASN A 287 26.75 1.59 14.56
C ASN A 287 27.07 0.68 15.74
N ALA A 288 26.92 -0.65 15.57
CA ALA A 288 27.32 -1.60 16.59
C ALA A 288 28.84 -1.54 16.89
N LYS A 289 29.68 -1.44 15.86
CA LYS A 289 31.13 -1.22 16.05
C LYS A 289 31.46 0.10 16.73
N ALA A 290 30.63 1.13 16.55
CA ALA A 290 30.82 2.41 17.22
C ALA A 290 30.77 2.31 18.75
N GLY A 291 30.12 1.26 19.30
CA GLY A 291 30.13 0.95 20.73
C GLY A 291 31.50 0.67 21.35
N TYR A 292 32.54 0.39 20.55
CA TYR A 292 33.91 0.26 21.00
C TYR A 292 34.69 1.56 21.06
N TYR A 293 34.19 2.63 20.43
CA TYR A 293 34.86 3.92 20.37
C TYR A 293 34.44 4.82 21.53
N PRO A 294 35.30 5.77 21.94
CA PRO A 294 34.95 6.73 22.96
C PRO A 294 33.79 7.65 22.49
N THR A 295 33.06 8.18 23.44
CA THR A 295 32.10 9.29 23.23
C THR A 295 32.62 10.56 23.85
N LEU A 296 32.39 11.68 23.18
CA LEU A 296 32.78 13.02 23.61
C LEU A 296 31.53 13.90 23.57
N ASP A 297 31.10 14.34 24.73
CA ASP A 297 29.90 15.17 24.91
C ASP A 297 30.28 16.55 25.46
N LEU A 298 29.73 17.60 24.85
CA LEU A 298 29.79 18.97 25.33
C LEU A 298 28.48 19.31 26.03
N SER A 299 28.59 19.84 27.26
CA SER A 299 27.45 20.36 28.01
C SER A 299 27.72 21.78 28.48
N ALA A 300 26.68 22.60 28.46
CA ALA A 300 26.70 23.92 29.06
C ALA A 300 25.43 24.11 29.88
N SER A 301 25.55 24.72 31.06
CA SER A 301 24.39 25.05 31.86
C SER A 301 24.53 26.36 32.58
N VAL A 302 23.40 27.05 32.74
CA VAL A 302 23.25 28.20 33.61
C VAL A 302 22.16 27.88 34.60
N GLY A 303 22.43 27.98 35.89
CA GLY A 303 21.48 27.62 36.93
C GLY A 303 21.45 28.65 38.06
N THR A 304 20.32 28.72 38.75
CA THR A 304 20.13 29.49 39.95
C THR A 304 19.04 28.88 40.81
N GLY A 305 18.88 29.35 42.05
CA GLY A 305 17.84 28.80 42.90
C GLY A 305 17.61 29.65 44.18
N HIS A 306 16.55 29.29 44.87
CA HIS A 306 16.23 29.88 46.18
C HIS A 306 15.82 28.82 47.19
N ILE A 307 15.93 29.14 48.44
CA ILE A 307 15.48 28.35 49.56
C ILE A 307 14.77 29.22 50.57
N SER A 308 13.68 28.72 51.15
CA SER A 308 12.99 29.39 52.27
C SER A 308 13.83 29.29 53.57
N GLY A 309 13.68 30.30 54.45
CA GLY A 309 14.42 30.34 55.73
C GLY A 309 15.88 30.83 55.61
N SER A 310 16.28 31.35 54.44
CA SER A 310 17.57 32.02 54.27
C SER A 310 17.45 33.50 54.70
N ASP A 311 18.53 34.05 55.29
CA ASP A 311 18.64 35.46 55.66
C ASP A 311 18.64 36.42 54.44
N SER A 312 18.91 35.89 53.26
CA SER A 312 18.92 36.61 52.00
C SER A 312 17.53 36.64 51.34
N ASN A 313 17.12 37.79 50.79
CA ASN A 313 15.88 37.87 50.02
C ASN A 313 15.98 37.09 48.74
N PHE A 314 14.82 36.80 48.09
CA PHE A 314 14.73 36.02 46.84
C PHE A 314 15.67 36.52 45.75
N GLY A 315 15.69 37.85 45.50
CA GLY A 315 16.52 38.46 44.45
C GLY A 315 18.02 38.30 44.72
N GLN A 316 18.45 38.42 46.01
CA GLN A 316 19.83 38.19 46.40
C GLN A 316 20.23 36.70 46.27
N GLN A 317 19.33 35.78 46.64
CA GLN A 317 19.59 34.34 46.48
C GLN A 317 19.73 33.98 45.01
N MET A 318 18.83 34.47 44.14
CA MET A 318 18.89 34.24 42.68
C MET A 318 20.20 34.75 42.09
N LYS A 319 20.70 35.90 42.54
CA LYS A 319 21.99 36.45 42.11
C LYS A 319 23.18 35.69 42.67
N ASN A 320 23.15 35.38 43.97
CA ASN A 320 24.27 34.74 44.64
C ASN A 320 24.45 33.26 44.29
N LYS A 321 23.35 32.59 43.91
CA LYS A 321 23.35 31.19 43.47
C LYS A 321 23.44 31.02 41.93
N LEU A 322 23.57 32.13 41.19
CA LEU A 322 23.80 32.05 39.77
C LEU A 322 25.13 31.33 39.53
N ASN A 323 25.05 30.23 38.77
CA ASN A 323 26.23 29.47 38.39
C ASN A 323 26.16 29.17 36.88
N GLU A 324 27.32 29.21 36.27
CA GLU A 324 27.50 28.89 34.86
C GLU A 324 28.54 27.78 34.78
N SER A 325 28.28 26.78 33.94
CA SER A 325 29.22 25.67 33.75
C SER A 325 29.29 25.28 32.28
N ILE A 326 30.49 25.00 31.83
CA ILE A 326 30.76 24.35 30.53
C ILE A 326 31.62 23.12 30.86
N GLY A 327 31.17 21.96 30.39
CA GLY A 327 31.83 20.70 30.63
C GLY A 327 32.04 19.91 29.34
N LEU A 328 33.17 19.24 29.25
CA LEU A 328 33.50 18.28 28.22
C LEU A 328 33.66 16.92 28.88
N THR A 329 32.83 15.96 28.48
CA THR A 329 32.82 14.60 29.04
C THR A 329 33.34 13.62 28.03
N LEU A 330 34.46 12.95 28.33
CA LEU A 330 35.00 11.84 27.55
C LEU A 330 34.66 10.52 28.24
N SER A 331 33.90 9.65 27.60
CA SER A 331 33.59 8.31 28.10
C SER A 331 34.22 7.25 27.19
N VAL A 332 35.07 6.38 27.77
CA VAL A 332 35.76 5.32 27.01
C VAL A 332 35.31 3.97 27.57
N PRO A 333 34.59 3.14 26.78
CA PRO A 333 34.19 1.81 27.21
C PRO A 333 35.41 0.88 27.25
N ILE A 334 35.84 0.48 28.46
CA ILE A 334 36.99 -0.45 28.67
C ILE A 334 36.50 -1.90 28.63
N PHE A 335 35.41 -2.18 29.32
CA PHE A 335 34.84 -3.51 29.44
C PHE A 335 33.30 -3.41 29.48
N SER A 336 32.63 -4.10 28.58
CA SER A 336 31.17 -4.02 28.38
C SER A 336 30.46 -5.38 28.57
N ASN A 337 30.99 -6.27 29.40
CA ASN A 337 30.36 -7.60 29.67
C ASN A 337 29.88 -8.35 28.40
N ARG A 338 30.70 -8.32 27.31
CA ARG A 338 30.38 -8.87 25.98
C ARG A 338 29.27 -8.13 25.21
N GLU A 339 28.63 -7.08 25.74
CA GLU A 339 27.52 -6.37 25.09
C GLU A 339 27.90 -5.88 23.68
N ASN A 340 28.98 -5.13 23.55
CA ASN A 340 29.46 -4.63 22.26
C ASN A 340 29.82 -5.75 21.27
N LYS A 341 30.44 -6.83 21.75
CA LYS A 341 30.78 -7.99 20.92
C LYS A 341 29.53 -8.67 20.39
N SER A 342 28.53 -8.91 21.25
CA SER A 342 27.26 -9.51 20.89
C SER A 342 26.46 -8.63 19.93
N ALA A 343 26.47 -7.29 20.11
CA ALA A 343 25.84 -6.35 19.22
C ALA A 343 26.44 -6.40 17.81
N VAL A 344 27.76 -6.47 17.70
CA VAL A 344 28.46 -6.59 16.38
C VAL A 344 28.17 -7.95 15.74
N GLU A 345 28.20 -9.05 16.51
CA GLU A 345 27.87 -10.38 16.00
C GLU A 345 26.42 -10.43 15.47
N LYS A 346 25.45 -9.91 16.24
CA LYS A 346 24.03 -9.80 15.81
C LYS A 346 23.87 -8.96 14.56
N ALA A 347 24.49 -7.77 14.52
CA ALA A 347 24.41 -6.90 13.35
C ALA A 347 25.05 -7.52 12.08
N LYS A 348 26.06 -8.40 12.26
CA LYS A 348 26.61 -9.18 11.14
C LYS A 348 25.60 -10.21 10.62
N LEU A 349 24.89 -10.91 11.52
CA LEU A 349 23.83 -11.84 11.13
C LEU A 349 22.67 -11.12 10.42
N GLN A 350 22.33 -9.90 10.85
CA GLN A 350 21.31 -9.07 10.18
C GLN A 350 21.70 -8.68 8.74
N ILE A 351 22.99 -8.49 8.44
CA ILE A 351 23.44 -8.29 7.06
C ILE A 351 23.14 -9.56 6.23
N SER A 352 23.49 -10.74 6.75
CA SER A 352 23.25 -11.99 6.03
C SER A 352 21.75 -12.27 5.86
N GLU A 353 20.93 -11.90 6.86
CA GLU A 353 19.47 -11.98 6.78
C GLU A 353 18.93 -11.07 5.67
N ALA A 354 19.35 -9.79 5.62
CA ALA A 354 18.94 -8.86 4.57
C ALA A 354 19.40 -9.29 3.15
N GLU A 355 20.58 -9.93 3.04
CA GLU A 355 21.05 -10.50 1.77
C GLU A 355 20.17 -11.69 1.32
N LEU A 356 19.72 -12.53 2.25
CA LEU A 356 18.81 -13.64 1.97
C LEU A 356 17.40 -13.16 1.62
N GLU A 357 16.89 -12.14 2.31
CA GLU A 357 15.62 -11.49 2.01
C GLU A 357 15.62 -10.89 0.60
N TYR A 358 16.70 -10.19 0.22
CA TYR A 358 16.86 -9.67 -1.14
C TYR A 358 16.88 -10.79 -2.18
N LEU A 359 17.61 -11.88 -1.92
CA LEU A 359 17.63 -13.05 -2.81
C LEU A 359 16.25 -13.70 -2.91
N ASN A 360 15.50 -13.79 -1.81
CA ASN A 360 14.14 -14.30 -1.79
C ASN A 360 13.21 -13.44 -2.64
N ALA A 361 13.28 -12.11 -2.49
CA ALA A 361 12.49 -11.18 -3.30
C ALA A 361 12.77 -11.34 -4.81
N GLN A 362 14.03 -11.57 -5.20
CA GLN A 362 14.38 -11.88 -6.59
C GLN A 362 13.76 -13.20 -7.07
N LYS A 363 13.74 -14.24 -6.22
CA LYS A 363 13.13 -15.53 -6.53
C LYS A 363 11.61 -15.44 -6.66
N GLU A 364 10.96 -14.68 -5.80
CA GLU A 364 9.52 -14.41 -5.87
C GLU A 364 9.15 -13.64 -7.13
N LEU A 365 9.92 -12.61 -7.49
CA LEU A 365 9.74 -11.88 -8.74
C LEU A 365 9.93 -12.81 -9.95
N GLN A 366 10.98 -13.65 -9.95
CA GLN A 366 11.22 -14.62 -11.02
C GLN A 366 10.01 -15.56 -11.18
N LYS A 367 9.52 -16.14 -10.07
CA LYS A 367 8.36 -17.01 -10.07
C LYS A 367 7.12 -16.29 -10.60
N THR A 368 6.84 -15.08 -10.14
CA THR A 368 5.68 -14.29 -10.58
C THR A 368 5.71 -14.09 -12.10
N ILE A 369 6.86 -13.72 -12.66
CA ILE A 369 7.01 -13.52 -14.11
C ILE A 369 6.87 -14.85 -14.87
N GLU A 370 7.41 -15.95 -14.33
CA GLU A 370 7.24 -17.28 -14.93
C GLU A 370 5.79 -17.73 -14.94
N ASP A 371 5.06 -17.51 -13.85
CA ASP A 371 3.63 -17.84 -13.73
C ASP A 371 2.79 -16.99 -14.71
N ILE A 372 3.03 -15.68 -14.78
CA ILE A 372 2.33 -14.80 -15.73
C ILE A 372 2.64 -15.20 -17.18
N TYR A 373 3.89 -15.49 -17.50
CA TYR A 373 4.31 -15.88 -18.84
C TYR A 373 3.66 -17.23 -19.25
N LEU A 374 3.64 -18.21 -18.36
CA LEU A 374 2.96 -19.48 -18.57
C LEU A 374 1.45 -19.29 -18.81
N ASN A 375 0.82 -18.48 -17.97
CA ASN A 375 -0.60 -18.16 -18.10
C ASN A 375 -0.90 -17.40 -19.40
N ALA A 376 -0.06 -16.45 -19.80
CA ALA A 376 -0.18 -15.72 -21.05
C ALA A 376 -0.09 -16.66 -22.26
N THR A 377 0.93 -17.52 -22.29
CA THR A 377 1.12 -18.49 -23.39
C THR A 377 -0.02 -19.49 -23.46
N SER A 378 -0.44 -20.03 -22.31
CA SER A 378 -1.53 -20.99 -22.21
C SER A 378 -2.87 -20.37 -22.63
N SER A 379 -3.21 -19.19 -22.13
CA SER A 379 -4.48 -18.52 -22.45
C SER A 379 -4.57 -18.08 -23.91
N GLN A 380 -3.46 -17.68 -24.55
CA GLN A 380 -3.44 -17.44 -26.00
C GLN A 380 -3.67 -18.70 -26.81
N ALA A 381 -3.03 -19.81 -26.43
CA ALA A 381 -3.24 -21.11 -27.10
C ALA A 381 -4.68 -21.62 -26.90
N GLN A 382 -5.23 -21.48 -25.68
CA GLN A 382 -6.63 -21.81 -25.39
C GLN A 382 -7.59 -20.94 -26.19
N TYR A 383 -7.35 -19.65 -26.30
CA TYR A 383 -8.18 -18.74 -27.08
C TYR A 383 -8.19 -19.10 -28.56
N ALA A 384 -7.02 -19.40 -29.14
CA ALA A 384 -6.92 -19.82 -30.53
C ALA A 384 -7.70 -21.13 -30.80
N ALA A 385 -7.59 -22.12 -29.90
CA ALA A 385 -8.33 -23.37 -29.99
C ALA A 385 -9.85 -23.16 -29.80
N ALA A 386 -10.23 -22.31 -28.84
CA ALA A 386 -11.63 -22.02 -28.54
C ALA A 386 -12.37 -21.30 -29.69
N ILE A 387 -11.69 -20.45 -30.47
CA ILE A 387 -12.27 -19.84 -31.70
C ILE A 387 -12.73 -20.94 -32.64
N GLU A 388 -11.91 -21.95 -32.91
CA GLU A 388 -12.26 -23.05 -33.80
C GLU A 388 -13.34 -23.97 -33.20
N GLN A 389 -13.31 -24.19 -31.89
CA GLN A 389 -14.34 -24.93 -31.16
C GLN A 389 -15.70 -24.24 -31.25
N VAL A 390 -15.77 -22.92 -31.06
CA VAL A 390 -16.99 -22.13 -31.22
C VAL A 390 -17.52 -22.23 -32.64
N ARG A 391 -16.63 -22.11 -33.65
CA ARG A 391 -17.02 -22.20 -35.04
C ARG A 391 -17.64 -23.58 -35.36
N ALA A 392 -17.01 -24.68 -34.91
CA ALA A 392 -17.46 -26.03 -35.13
C ALA A 392 -18.76 -26.36 -34.39
N SER A 393 -18.83 -26.02 -33.09
CA SER A 393 -20.00 -26.29 -32.24
C SER A 393 -21.22 -25.44 -32.68
N LYS A 394 -21.02 -24.21 -33.14
CA LYS A 394 -22.09 -23.37 -33.74
C LYS A 394 -22.68 -24.06 -34.99
N THR A 395 -21.82 -24.59 -35.83
CA THR A 395 -22.27 -25.30 -37.06
C THR A 395 -23.06 -26.56 -36.67
N SER A 396 -22.56 -27.37 -35.73
CA SER A 396 -23.25 -28.58 -35.25
C SER A 396 -24.61 -28.24 -34.63
N TYR A 397 -24.67 -27.19 -33.78
CA TYR A 397 -25.90 -26.76 -33.18
C TYR A 397 -26.93 -26.28 -34.23
N ASN A 398 -26.53 -25.46 -35.20
CA ASN A 398 -27.42 -25.02 -36.25
C ASN A 398 -28.01 -26.17 -37.06
N LEU A 399 -27.17 -27.17 -37.46
CA LEU A 399 -27.64 -28.37 -38.16
C LEU A 399 -28.56 -29.23 -37.26
N ALA A 400 -28.24 -29.40 -35.97
CA ALA A 400 -29.11 -30.11 -35.05
C ALA A 400 -30.47 -29.42 -34.91
N GLN A 401 -30.51 -28.07 -34.89
CA GLN A 401 -31.73 -27.28 -34.80
C GLN A 401 -32.61 -27.49 -36.09
N GLU A 402 -32.00 -27.48 -37.25
CA GLU A 402 -32.70 -27.73 -38.51
C GLU A 402 -33.27 -29.20 -38.55
N GLN A 403 -32.45 -30.15 -38.13
CA GLN A 403 -32.86 -31.60 -38.08
C GLN A 403 -33.96 -31.84 -37.06
N PHE A 404 -33.92 -31.16 -35.90
CA PHE A 404 -34.97 -31.19 -34.89
C PHE A 404 -36.27 -30.61 -35.48
N ASN A 405 -36.18 -29.49 -36.21
CA ASN A 405 -37.33 -28.86 -36.87
C ASN A 405 -38.00 -29.77 -37.92
N LEU A 406 -37.23 -30.64 -38.53
CA LEU A 406 -37.72 -31.64 -39.52
C LEU A 406 -38.14 -32.97 -38.87
N GLY A 407 -38.08 -33.08 -37.53
CA GLY A 407 -38.41 -34.31 -36.82
C GLY A 407 -37.35 -35.44 -36.92
N MET A 408 -36.16 -35.11 -37.43
CA MET A 408 -35.05 -36.06 -37.63
C MET A 408 -34.16 -36.24 -36.41
N LYS A 409 -34.21 -35.32 -35.45
CA LYS A 409 -33.51 -35.41 -34.17
C LYS A 409 -34.47 -35.20 -33.01
N ASN A 410 -34.14 -35.78 -31.87
CA ASN A 410 -34.91 -35.65 -30.62
C ASN A 410 -34.43 -34.41 -29.82
N THR A 411 -35.21 -34.08 -28.79
CA THR A 411 -34.96 -32.93 -27.90
C THR A 411 -33.62 -33.00 -27.16
N VAL A 412 -33.21 -34.22 -26.73
CA VAL A 412 -31.95 -34.44 -26.02
C VAL A 412 -30.75 -34.10 -26.90
N GLU A 413 -30.76 -34.55 -28.15
CA GLU A 413 -29.69 -34.30 -29.13
C GLU A 413 -29.57 -32.79 -29.41
N LEU A 414 -30.69 -32.09 -29.58
CA LEU A 414 -30.71 -30.63 -29.76
C LEU A 414 -30.10 -29.89 -28.55
N LEU A 415 -30.53 -30.25 -27.34
CA LEU A 415 -30.06 -29.62 -26.11
C LEU A 415 -28.57 -29.91 -25.85
N THR A 416 -28.09 -31.11 -26.21
CA THR A 416 -26.67 -31.47 -26.12
C THR A 416 -25.83 -30.55 -26.99
N GLU A 417 -26.19 -30.38 -28.27
CA GLU A 417 -25.42 -29.52 -29.17
C GLU A 417 -25.50 -28.03 -28.78
N LYS A 418 -26.66 -27.61 -28.26
CA LYS A 418 -26.80 -26.27 -27.69
C LYS A 418 -25.84 -26.04 -26.49
N ASN A 419 -25.80 -26.97 -25.54
CA ASN A 419 -24.95 -26.87 -24.37
C ASN A 419 -23.46 -26.92 -24.75
N ASN A 420 -23.08 -27.74 -25.72
CA ASN A 420 -21.71 -27.78 -26.27
C ASN A 420 -21.32 -26.42 -26.88
N PHE A 421 -22.23 -25.77 -27.63
CA PHE A 421 -21.98 -24.45 -28.22
C PHE A 421 -21.85 -23.37 -27.15
N LEU A 422 -22.72 -23.37 -26.13
CA LEU A 422 -22.65 -22.43 -25.02
C LEU A 422 -21.37 -22.57 -24.19
N SER A 423 -20.96 -23.83 -23.88
CA SER A 423 -19.70 -24.11 -23.19
C SER A 423 -18.51 -23.55 -23.99
N ALA A 424 -18.46 -23.82 -25.30
CA ALA A 424 -17.42 -23.31 -26.16
C ALA A 424 -17.36 -21.76 -26.18
N GLN A 425 -18.52 -21.08 -26.19
CA GLN A 425 -18.57 -19.61 -26.13
C GLN A 425 -18.01 -19.08 -24.79
N GLN A 426 -18.37 -19.69 -23.65
CA GLN A 426 -17.87 -19.30 -22.35
C GLN A 426 -16.36 -19.55 -22.20
N GLU A 427 -15.88 -20.70 -22.70
CA GLU A 427 -14.45 -21.05 -22.72
C GLU A 427 -13.65 -20.05 -23.56
N MET A 428 -14.16 -19.69 -24.76
CA MET A 428 -13.53 -18.70 -25.62
C MET A 428 -13.47 -17.32 -24.93
N LEU A 429 -14.56 -16.91 -24.30
CA LEU A 429 -14.66 -15.64 -23.59
C LEU A 429 -13.65 -15.57 -22.41
N GLN A 430 -13.59 -16.61 -21.62
CA GLN A 430 -12.65 -16.72 -20.52
C GLN A 430 -11.20 -16.66 -21.01
N ALA A 431 -10.86 -17.45 -22.02
CA ALA A 431 -9.51 -17.48 -22.59
C ALA A 431 -9.12 -16.11 -23.18
N LYS A 432 -10.06 -15.39 -23.86
CA LYS A 432 -9.88 -14.04 -24.37
C LYS A 432 -9.40 -13.07 -23.28
N TYR A 433 -10.18 -12.95 -22.20
CA TYR A 433 -9.89 -11.97 -21.15
C TYR A 433 -8.68 -12.35 -20.32
N MET A 434 -8.43 -13.65 -20.09
CA MET A 434 -7.20 -14.11 -19.42
C MET A 434 -5.94 -13.84 -20.27
N ALA A 435 -6.01 -14.01 -21.59
CA ALA A 435 -4.90 -13.67 -22.47
C ALA A 435 -4.59 -12.18 -22.46
N ILE A 436 -5.62 -11.32 -22.50
CA ILE A 436 -5.45 -9.87 -22.39
C ILE A 436 -4.83 -9.48 -21.06
N LEU A 437 -5.35 -9.99 -19.94
CA LEU A 437 -4.84 -9.67 -18.61
C LEU A 437 -3.36 -10.01 -18.49
N ASN A 438 -2.99 -11.26 -18.80
CA ASN A 438 -1.61 -11.70 -18.67
C ASN A 438 -0.65 -10.96 -19.61
N ALA A 439 -1.10 -10.60 -20.83
CA ALA A 439 -0.31 -9.77 -21.74
C ALA A 439 -0.08 -8.36 -21.18
N GLN A 440 -1.08 -7.75 -20.52
CA GLN A 440 -0.94 -6.44 -19.88
C GLN A 440 0.00 -6.51 -18.67
N LEU A 441 -0.10 -7.56 -17.85
CA LEU A 441 0.81 -7.79 -16.72
C LEU A 441 2.26 -7.98 -17.18
N LEU A 442 2.50 -8.72 -18.29
CA LEU A 442 3.86 -8.84 -18.84
C LEU A 442 4.41 -7.48 -19.32
N ARG A 443 3.57 -6.64 -19.92
CA ARG A 443 3.96 -5.27 -20.32
C ARG A 443 4.28 -4.40 -19.10
N PHE A 444 3.47 -4.51 -18.05
CA PHE A 444 3.74 -3.85 -16.77
C PHE A 444 5.12 -4.23 -16.22
N TYR A 445 5.45 -5.53 -16.16
CA TYR A 445 6.79 -6.01 -15.73
C TYR A 445 7.92 -5.67 -16.71
N GLN A 446 7.64 -5.17 -17.92
CA GLN A 446 8.62 -4.53 -18.79
C GLN A 446 8.83 -3.03 -18.49
N GLY A 447 8.07 -2.45 -17.56
CA GLY A 447 8.06 -1.01 -17.28
C GLY A 447 7.28 -0.20 -18.32
N LYS A 448 6.33 -0.82 -19.03
CA LYS A 448 5.44 -0.14 -19.95
C LYS A 448 4.10 0.15 -19.28
N GLU A 449 3.53 1.31 -19.59
CA GLU A 449 2.19 1.66 -19.08
C GLU A 449 1.15 0.61 -19.47
N ILE A 450 0.24 0.29 -18.54
CA ILE A 450 -0.95 -0.50 -18.80
C ILE A 450 -1.87 0.35 -19.66
N THR A 451 -1.97 0.00 -20.95
CA THR A 451 -2.82 0.74 -21.89
C THR A 451 -4.01 -0.11 -22.32
N PRO A 452 -5.21 0.47 -22.49
CA PRO A 452 -6.30 -0.24 -23.17
C PRO A 452 -5.82 -0.71 -24.55
N VAL A 453 -6.06 -1.96 -24.88
CA VAL A 453 -5.54 -2.64 -26.12
C VAL A 453 -5.90 -1.89 -27.41
N SER A 454 -6.93 -1.02 -27.39
CA SER A 454 -7.44 -0.28 -28.54
C SER A 454 -6.59 0.91 -29.02
N TYR A 455 -5.54 1.35 -28.30
CA TYR A 455 -4.78 2.56 -28.64
C TYR A 455 -3.44 2.32 -29.35
N THR A 456 -3.08 1.08 -29.68
CA THR A 456 -1.78 0.77 -30.28
C THR A 456 -1.65 1.20 -31.76
N HIS A 457 -2.74 1.55 -32.45
CA HIS A 457 -2.72 1.89 -33.87
C HIS A 457 -2.75 3.40 -34.21
N LEU A 458 -2.83 4.30 -33.22
CA LEU A 458 -2.91 5.76 -33.50
C LEU A 458 -1.58 6.52 -33.37
N ARG A 459 -0.44 5.84 -33.21
CA ARG A 459 0.89 6.48 -33.13
C ARG A 459 1.92 6.02 -34.17
N ALA A 460 1.46 5.46 -35.28
CA ALA A 460 2.33 5.17 -36.43
C ALA A 460 1.85 5.96 -37.66
N HIS A 461 1.95 7.29 -37.57
CA HIS A 461 2.04 8.19 -38.73
C HIS A 461 2.69 9.52 -38.31
#